data_0b8528208eaf5549f2831a9fd60b1619
#
_entry.id   0b8528208eaf5549f2831a9fd60b1619
#
_cell.length_a   1.000
_cell.length_b   1.000
_cell.length_c   1.000
_cell.angle_alpha   90.00
_cell.angle_beta   90.00
_cell.angle_gamma   90.00
#
_symmetry.space_group_name_H-M   'P 1'
#
loop_
_entity.id
_entity.type
_entity.pdbx_description
1 polymer ?
#
loop_
_entity_poly.entity_id
_entity_poly.type
_entity_poly.pdbx_seq_one_letter_code
_entity_poly.pdbx_strand_id
1 'polypeptide(L)'
;GKKPMNFSTSLSHSKQFLYNYRTRDVTRSQSFNITSLSVGIAKRLTVPDDYFVLSQAVSFQYYDLNNYNTGLFTFGNGSSRNLAYTIALSRNSKGINPIFPTTGSEFTISGKFTLPYSLFNGIDYNELKNSKAYKLQYDPNAGIAVQGNGQEQYPVAGDYIQETFEGSGIYQTVGENWEQASLDKAKYDQKRFNWLEYYKIKF
;
A
#
# COMPACT_ATOMS: atom_id res chain seq x y z
N GLY A 1 -22.23 -15.45 35.42
CA GLY A 1 -21.00 -14.67 35.59
C GLY A 1 -20.65 -13.87 34.33
N LYS A 2 -19.97 -12.74 34.47
CA LYS A 2 -19.51 -11.98 33.31
C LYS A 2 -18.48 -12.79 32.54
N LYS A 3 -18.64 -12.94 31.24
CA LYS A 3 -17.69 -13.63 30.36
C LYS A 3 -16.36 -12.86 30.31
N PRO A 4 -15.22 -13.53 30.26
CA PRO A 4 -13.92 -12.89 30.18
C PRO A 4 -13.81 -12.07 28.90
N MET A 5 -13.23 -10.90 29.03
CA MET A 5 -12.88 -10.01 27.93
C MET A 5 -11.36 -9.86 27.91
N ASN A 6 -10.76 -10.09 26.75
CA ASN A 6 -9.33 -9.92 26.56
C ASN A 6 -9.09 -8.57 25.90
N PHE A 7 -8.18 -7.82 26.47
CA PHE A 7 -7.65 -6.57 25.92
C PHE A 7 -6.21 -6.81 25.46
N SER A 8 -5.87 -6.32 24.27
CA SER A 8 -4.53 -6.41 23.73
C SER A 8 -4.09 -5.08 23.18
N THR A 9 -2.83 -4.74 23.41
CA THR A 9 -2.18 -3.61 22.77
C THR A 9 -0.80 -4.02 22.31
N SER A 10 -0.39 -3.53 21.15
CA SER A 10 0.97 -3.75 20.64
C SER A 10 1.51 -2.50 19.99
N LEU A 11 2.78 -2.22 20.25
CA LEU A 11 3.55 -1.18 19.60
C LEU A 11 4.78 -1.84 18.99
N SER A 12 5.04 -1.59 17.73
CA SER A 12 6.25 -2.07 17.07
C SER A 12 6.87 -0.98 16.21
N HIS A 13 8.19 -1.00 16.16
CA HIS A 13 8.98 -0.17 15.26
C HIS A 13 10.03 -1.04 14.60
N SER A 14 10.11 -0.97 13.28
CA SER A 14 11.10 -1.69 12.49
C SER A 14 11.78 -0.72 11.54
N LYS A 15 13.10 -0.81 11.46
CA LYS A 15 13.91 -0.04 10.52
C LYS A 15 14.78 -0.99 9.73
N GLN A 16 14.68 -0.90 8.41
CA GLN A 16 15.48 -1.70 7.48
C GLN A 16 16.36 -0.77 6.67
N PHE A 17 17.58 -1.20 6.42
CA PHE A 17 18.55 -0.51 5.58
C PHE A 17 18.88 -1.35 4.36
N LEU A 18 19.27 -0.71 3.27
CA LEU A 18 19.77 -1.42 2.11
C LEU A 18 21.21 -1.91 2.39
N TYR A 19 21.43 -3.20 2.19
CA TYR A 19 22.77 -3.79 2.23
C TYR A 19 23.36 -3.80 0.83
N ASN A 20 24.53 -3.18 0.69
CA ASN A 20 25.27 -3.18 -0.57
C ASN A 20 26.26 -4.35 -0.58
N TYR A 21 25.95 -5.37 -1.35
CA TYR A 21 26.81 -6.56 -1.48
C TYR A 21 28.16 -6.28 -2.12
N ARG A 22 28.29 -5.21 -2.92
CA ARG A 22 29.52 -4.84 -3.61
C ARG A 22 30.53 -4.20 -2.67
N THR A 23 30.05 -3.30 -1.78
CA THR A 23 30.89 -2.63 -0.78
C THR A 23 30.94 -3.38 0.54
N ARG A 24 30.09 -4.41 0.71
CA ARG A 24 29.87 -5.16 1.97
C ARG A 24 29.52 -4.25 3.16
N ASP A 25 28.82 -3.18 2.88
CA ASP A 25 28.44 -2.20 3.89
C ASP A 25 26.93 -1.88 3.84
N VAL A 26 26.42 -1.32 4.92
CA VAL A 26 25.02 -0.91 5.07
C VAL A 26 24.87 0.54 4.62
N THR A 27 24.06 0.76 3.61
CA THR A 27 23.76 2.10 3.12
C THR A 27 22.70 2.76 4.02
N ARG A 28 23.15 3.52 5.02
CA ARG A 28 22.26 4.17 6.01
C ARG A 28 21.39 5.30 5.44
N SER A 29 21.76 5.85 4.30
CA SER A 29 20.95 6.85 3.57
C SER A 29 19.73 6.25 2.89
N GLN A 30 19.67 4.92 2.76
CA GLN A 30 18.56 4.20 2.17
C GLN A 30 17.88 3.35 3.25
N SER A 31 16.70 3.77 3.68
CA SER A 31 16.01 3.13 4.78
C SER A 31 14.51 3.03 4.57
N PHE A 32 13.93 2.00 5.14
CA PHE A 32 12.50 1.78 5.23
C PHE A 32 12.10 1.60 6.69
N ASN A 33 11.29 2.50 7.20
CA ASN A 33 10.81 2.48 8.58
C ASN A 33 9.33 2.10 8.61
N ILE A 34 8.96 1.25 9.54
CA ILE A 34 7.57 0.91 9.84
C ILE A 34 7.36 1.11 11.34
N THR A 35 6.40 1.96 11.67
CA THR A 35 5.92 2.10 13.06
C THR A 35 4.48 1.67 13.09
N SER A 36 4.12 0.74 13.97
CA SER A 36 2.74 0.28 14.11
C SER A 36 2.28 0.26 15.55
N LEU A 37 1.04 0.69 15.75
CA LEU A 37 0.30 0.63 16.99
C LEU A 37 -1.00 -0.11 16.74
N SER A 38 -1.33 -1.09 17.58
CA SER A 38 -2.64 -1.72 17.55
C SER A 38 -3.24 -1.88 18.93
N VAL A 39 -4.55 -1.73 18.99
CA VAL A 39 -5.37 -1.93 20.19
C VAL A 39 -6.53 -2.83 19.83
N GLY A 40 -6.74 -3.87 20.60
CA GLY A 40 -7.78 -4.84 20.31
C GLY A 40 -8.52 -5.33 21.55
N ILE A 41 -9.75 -5.74 21.34
CA ILE A 41 -10.63 -6.34 22.33
C ILE A 41 -11.21 -7.62 21.75
N ALA A 42 -11.18 -8.71 22.52
CA ALA A 42 -11.86 -9.95 22.18
C ALA A 42 -12.79 -10.36 23.32
N LYS A 43 -14.04 -10.68 22.97
CA LYS A 43 -15.07 -11.08 23.92
C LYS A 43 -15.75 -12.36 23.48
N ARG A 44 -15.87 -13.33 24.41
CA ARG A 44 -16.70 -14.51 24.20
C ARG A 44 -18.18 -14.13 24.31
N LEU A 45 -18.95 -14.51 23.30
CA LEU A 45 -20.39 -14.26 23.27
C LEU A 45 -21.13 -15.34 24.07
N THR A 46 -22.37 -15.07 24.39
CA THR A 46 -23.30 -16.05 25.07
C THR A 46 -24.38 -16.53 24.12
N VAL A 47 -24.58 -15.85 23.02
CA VAL A 47 -25.60 -16.11 22.01
C VAL A 47 -24.90 -16.13 20.65
N PRO A 48 -25.13 -17.12 19.79
CA PRO A 48 -26.06 -18.29 19.96
C PRO A 48 -25.51 -19.38 20.88
N ASP A 49 -24.19 -19.48 21.05
CA ASP A 49 -23.54 -20.42 22.00
C ASP A 49 -22.21 -19.83 22.55
N ASP A 50 -21.64 -20.57 23.53
CA ASP A 50 -20.43 -20.12 24.23
C ASP A 50 -19.13 -20.26 23.43
N TYR A 51 -19.18 -20.80 22.23
CA TYR A 51 -18.02 -21.03 21.38
C TYR A 51 -17.71 -19.83 20.46
N PHE A 52 -18.60 -18.85 20.40
CA PHE A 52 -18.39 -17.65 19.62
C PHE A 52 -17.49 -16.64 20.31
N VAL A 53 -16.52 -16.13 19.57
CA VAL A 53 -15.65 -15.04 20.01
C VAL A 53 -15.75 -13.90 18.98
N LEU A 54 -16.09 -12.71 19.45
CA LEU A 54 -16.04 -11.48 18.69
C LEU A 54 -14.77 -10.74 19.04
N SER A 55 -13.93 -10.51 18.04
CA SER A 55 -12.70 -9.72 18.15
C SER A 55 -12.83 -8.43 17.35
N GLN A 56 -12.37 -7.33 17.93
CA GLN A 56 -12.33 -6.01 17.30
C GLN A 56 -10.97 -5.39 17.57
N ALA A 57 -10.36 -4.78 16.57
CA ALA A 57 -9.07 -4.13 16.72
C ALA A 57 -8.97 -2.88 15.83
N VAL A 58 -8.31 -1.86 16.34
CA VAL A 58 -7.88 -0.70 15.58
C VAL A 58 -6.37 -0.77 15.46
N SER A 59 -5.85 -0.61 14.25
CA SER A 59 -4.42 -0.61 13.97
C SER A 59 -4.03 0.62 13.18
N PHE A 60 -2.99 1.29 13.62
CA PHE A 60 -2.35 2.39 12.92
C PHE A 60 -0.95 1.97 12.48
N GLN A 61 -0.59 2.19 11.23
CA GLN A 61 0.72 1.91 10.68
C GLN A 61 1.23 3.15 9.94
N TYR A 62 2.45 3.51 10.22
CA TYR A 62 3.16 4.59 9.55
C TYR A 62 4.37 4.01 8.82
N TYR A 63 4.43 4.25 7.54
CA TYR A 63 5.51 3.84 6.64
C TYR A 63 6.30 5.07 6.24
N ASP A 64 7.61 4.99 6.32
CA ASP A 64 8.51 6.05 5.91
C ASP A 64 9.66 5.45 5.08
N LEU A 65 9.75 5.91 3.84
CA LEU A 65 10.72 5.45 2.87
C LEU A 65 11.70 6.58 2.57
N ASN A 66 12.97 6.28 2.68
CA ASN A 66 14.05 7.17 2.31
C ASN A 66 14.94 6.47 1.29
N ASN A 67 14.74 6.82 0.02
CA ASN A 67 15.45 6.27 -1.13
C ASN A 67 15.52 4.72 -1.13
N TYR A 68 14.40 4.07 -0.73
CA TYR A 68 14.29 2.64 -0.54
C TYR A 68 13.11 2.08 -1.34
N ASN A 69 13.39 1.20 -2.30
CA ASN A 69 12.34 0.56 -3.09
C ASN A 69 11.96 -0.77 -2.43
N THR A 70 10.72 -0.85 -1.93
CA THR A 70 10.20 -2.03 -1.21
C THR A 70 9.38 -2.97 -2.09
N GLY A 71 8.98 -2.54 -3.28
CA GLY A 71 7.93 -3.22 -4.06
C GLY A 71 6.51 -3.10 -3.47
N LEU A 72 6.35 -2.54 -2.26
CA LEU A 72 5.04 -2.25 -1.66
C LEU A 72 4.44 -0.95 -2.19
N PHE A 73 5.31 0.00 -2.51
CA PHE A 73 4.95 1.31 -3.05
C PHE A 73 5.67 1.51 -4.38
N THR A 74 5.09 2.33 -5.24
CA THR A 74 5.67 2.72 -6.53
C THR A 74 6.69 3.85 -6.42
N PHE A 75 6.84 4.42 -5.21
CA PHE A 75 7.81 5.46 -4.90
C PHE A 75 8.85 4.95 -3.88
N GLY A 76 10.08 5.42 -4.00
CA GLY A 76 11.17 5.11 -3.08
C GLY A 76 11.40 6.16 -1.99
N ASN A 77 10.78 7.34 -2.10
CA ASN A 77 10.84 8.43 -1.13
C ASN A 77 9.43 8.89 -0.78
N GLY A 78 9.13 8.98 0.51
CA GLY A 78 7.86 9.47 0.98
C GLY A 78 7.32 8.67 2.15
N SER A 79 6.14 9.04 2.60
CA SER A 79 5.48 8.39 3.73
C SER A 79 4.06 7.95 3.36
N SER A 80 3.62 6.90 4.01
CA SER A 80 2.24 6.40 3.89
C SER A 80 1.69 6.06 5.26
N ARG A 81 0.39 6.24 5.44
CA ARG A 81 -0.33 5.98 6.68
C ARG A 81 -1.45 4.99 6.43
N ASN A 82 -1.65 4.10 7.38
CA ASN A 82 -2.74 3.12 7.34
C ASN A 82 -3.43 3.09 8.70
N LEU A 83 -4.68 3.48 8.74
CA LEU A 83 -5.55 3.30 9.91
C LEU A 83 -6.65 2.34 9.54
N ALA A 84 -6.64 1.17 10.14
CA ALA A 84 -7.57 0.10 9.82
C ALA A 84 -8.32 -0.38 11.05
N TYR A 85 -9.61 -0.64 10.87
CA TYR A 85 -10.46 -1.35 11.81
C TYR A 85 -10.64 -2.79 11.34
N THR A 86 -10.42 -3.73 12.25
CA THR A 86 -10.59 -5.15 12.00
C THR A 86 -11.68 -5.67 12.92
N ILE A 87 -12.63 -6.41 12.36
CA ILE A 87 -13.63 -7.17 13.10
C ILE A 87 -13.55 -8.64 12.68
N ALA A 88 -13.61 -9.55 13.64
CA ALA A 88 -13.63 -10.97 13.36
C ALA A 88 -14.61 -11.69 14.29
N LEU A 89 -15.41 -12.55 13.71
CA LEU A 89 -16.26 -13.49 14.41
C LEU A 89 -15.72 -14.88 14.15
N SER A 90 -15.34 -15.56 15.22
CA SER A 90 -14.86 -16.94 15.15
C SER A 90 -15.72 -17.85 16.02
N ARG A 91 -15.90 -19.07 15.58
CA ARG A 91 -16.49 -20.15 16.35
C ARG A 91 -15.56 -21.35 16.33
N ASN A 92 -15.27 -21.90 17.49
CA ASN A 92 -14.49 -23.12 17.58
C ASN A 92 -15.11 -24.00 18.68
N SER A 93 -15.81 -25.03 18.24
CA SER A 93 -16.43 -26.07 19.11
C SER A 93 -15.79 -27.44 18.92
N LYS A 94 -14.59 -27.53 18.34
CA LYS A 94 -13.83 -28.75 18.21
C LYS A 94 -13.62 -29.39 19.61
N GLY A 95 -13.77 -30.71 19.69
CA GLY A 95 -13.54 -31.46 20.92
C GLY A 95 -12.10 -31.44 21.42
N ILE A 96 -11.80 -32.25 22.41
CA ILE A 96 -10.51 -32.30 23.14
C ILE A 96 -9.32 -32.58 22.22
N ASN A 97 -9.53 -33.23 21.08
CA ASN A 97 -8.47 -33.53 20.12
C ASN A 97 -8.56 -32.57 18.89
N PRO A 98 -7.79 -31.49 18.85
CA PRO A 98 -7.84 -30.55 17.75
C PRO A 98 -7.19 -31.06 16.45
N ILE A 99 -6.36 -32.12 16.52
CA ILE A 99 -5.68 -32.70 15.36
C ILE A 99 -6.61 -33.62 14.59
N PHE A 100 -7.40 -34.42 15.31
CA PHE A 100 -8.40 -35.33 14.73
C PHE A 100 -9.77 -35.08 15.37
N PRO A 101 -10.43 -33.98 15.00
CA PRO A 101 -11.72 -33.64 15.58
C PRO A 101 -12.79 -34.66 15.11
N THR A 102 -13.41 -35.35 16.04
CA THR A 102 -14.51 -36.26 15.75
C THR A 102 -15.87 -35.55 15.75
N THR A 103 -15.95 -34.37 16.37
CA THR A 103 -17.19 -33.59 16.50
C THR A 103 -16.84 -32.09 16.56
N GLY A 104 -17.83 -31.28 16.25
CA GLY A 104 -17.72 -29.82 16.35
C GLY A 104 -17.51 -29.14 15.02
N SER A 105 -17.44 -27.79 15.05
CA SER A 105 -17.20 -26.98 13.89
C SER A 105 -16.22 -25.85 14.23
N GLU A 106 -15.47 -25.42 13.23
CA GLU A 106 -14.60 -24.23 13.30
C GLU A 106 -14.81 -23.40 12.06
N PHE A 107 -15.04 -22.12 12.26
CA PHE A 107 -15.03 -21.15 11.19
C PHE A 107 -14.62 -19.78 11.72
N THR A 108 -14.13 -18.93 10.83
CA THR A 108 -13.80 -17.54 11.14
C THR A 108 -14.20 -16.66 9.96
N ILE A 109 -14.98 -15.63 10.24
CA ILE A 109 -15.30 -14.56 9.29
C ILE A 109 -14.60 -13.31 9.81
N SER A 110 -13.80 -12.67 8.96
CA SER A 110 -13.11 -11.43 9.33
C SER A 110 -13.24 -10.37 8.26
N GLY A 111 -13.41 -9.12 8.71
CA GLY A 111 -13.38 -7.94 7.87
C GLY A 111 -12.31 -6.97 8.35
N LYS A 112 -11.55 -6.40 7.43
CA LYS A 112 -10.61 -5.32 7.68
C LYS A 112 -10.96 -4.14 6.79
N PHE A 113 -11.19 -2.99 7.40
CA PHE A 113 -11.69 -1.78 6.75
C PHE A 113 -10.82 -0.61 7.15
N THR A 114 -10.47 0.22 6.17
CA THR A 114 -9.87 1.53 6.41
C THR A 114 -10.95 2.60 6.34
N LEU A 115 -10.66 3.79 6.85
CA LEU A 115 -11.54 4.93 6.63
C LEU A 115 -11.51 5.31 5.15
N PRO A 116 -12.64 5.79 4.58
CA PRO A 116 -12.70 6.24 3.19
C PRO A 116 -12.03 7.62 3.06
N TYR A 117 -10.71 7.64 3.12
CA TYR A 117 -9.92 8.88 3.08
C TYR A 117 -10.11 9.67 1.79
N SER A 118 -10.42 8.97 0.69
CA SER A 118 -10.77 9.58 -0.59
C SER A 118 -11.90 10.60 -0.49
N LEU A 119 -12.81 10.45 0.49
CA LEU A 119 -13.90 11.37 0.72
C LEU A 119 -13.52 12.63 1.50
N PHE A 120 -12.40 12.60 2.23
CA PHE A 120 -12.05 13.65 3.21
C PHE A 120 -10.77 14.41 2.87
N ASN A 121 -9.90 13.89 2.01
CA ASN A 121 -8.58 14.46 1.77
C ASN A 121 -8.56 15.58 0.71
N GLY A 122 -9.70 15.88 0.08
CA GLY A 122 -9.81 16.92 -0.95
C GLY A 122 -9.07 16.61 -2.26
N ILE A 123 -8.63 15.36 -2.45
CA ILE A 123 -7.97 14.92 -3.67
C ILE A 123 -9.02 14.34 -4.63
N ASP A 124 -9.12 14.89 -5.84
CA ASP A 124 -9.89 14.24 -6.90
C ASP A 124 -9.08 13.09 -7.50
N TYR A 125 -9.43 11.87 -7.09
CA TYR A 125 -8.77 10.65 -7.58
C TYR A 125 -9.05 10.37 -9.04
N ASN A 126 -10.17 10.85 -9.60
CA ASN A 126 -10.45 10.70 -11.02
C ASN A 126 -9.55 11.60 -11.86
N GLU A 127 -9.38 12.85 -11.43
CA GLU A 127 -8.42 13.77 -12.06
C GLU A 127 -7.00 13.21 -11.95
N LEU A 128 -6.61 12.77 -10.75
CA LEU A 128 -5.29 12.19 -10.50
C LEU A 128 -5.04 10.97 -11.40
N LYS A 129 -6.00 10.04 -11.47
CA LYS A 129 -5.91 8.83 -12.31
C LYS A 129 -5.79 9.16 -13.80
N ASN A 130 -6.44 10.23 -14.25
CA ASN A 130 -6.45 10.65 -15.65
C ASN A 130 -5.29 11.58 -16.01
N SER A 131 -4.49 12.01 -15.03
CA SER A 131 -3.33 12.86 -15.28
C SER A 131 -2.31 12.16 -16.19
N LYS A 132 -1.64 12.94 -17.04
CA LYS A 132 -0.59 12.43 -17.94
C LYS A 132 0.51 11.70 -17.17
N ALA A 133 0.96 12.27 -16.05
CA ALA A 133 2.01 11.69 -15.23
C ALA A 133 1.62 10.31 -14.67
N TYR A 134 0.34 10.07 -14.35
CA TYR A 134 -0.12 8.79 -13.86
C TYR A 134 -0.20 7.72 -14.95
N LYS A 135 -0.48 8.13 -16.19
CA LYS A 135 -0.54 7.25 -17.37
C LYS A 135 0.83 7.04 -18.03
N LEU A 136 1.89 7.64 -17.48
CA LEU A 136 3.22 7.60 -18.04
C LEU A 136 3.74 6.15 -18.08
N GLN A 137 4.07 5.69 -19.29
CA GLN A 137 4.93 4.53 -19.49
C GLN A 137 6.38 5.01 -19.46
N TYR A 138 7.12 4.52 -18.47
CA TYR A 138 8.50 4.85 -18.29
C TYR A 138 9.37 3.94 -19.17
N ASP A 139 9.98 4.51 -20.21
CA ASP A 139 11.02 3.84 -20.99
C ASP A 139 12.30 4.68 -20.91
N PRO A 140 13.31 4.22 -20.14
CA PRO A 140 14.59 4.93 -20.05
C PRO A 140 15.37 4.94 -21.37
N ASN A 141 14.99 4.09 -22.33
CA ASN A 141 15.60 3.99 -23.65
C ASN A 141 14.74 4.64 -24.75
N ALA A 142 13.64 5.30 -24.39
CA ALA A 142 12.83 6.06 -25.33
C ALA A 142 13.73 7.14 -25.97
N GLY A 143 14.37 6.78 -27.04
CA GLY A 143 15.37 7.57 -27.71
C GLY A 143 14.83 8.89 -28.26
N ILE A 144 15.70 9.71 -28.72
CA ILE A 144 15.45 10.94 -29.48
C ILE A 144 14.53 10.58 -30.64
N ALA A 145 13.38 11.22 -30.73
CA ALA A 145 12.49 11.03 -31.87
C ALA A 145 13.21 11.50 -33.15
N VAL A 146 13.42 10.59 -34.08
CA VAL A 146 14.01 10.93 -35.38
C VAL A 146 12.90 11.29 -36.33
N GLN A 147 12.92 12.50 -36.87
CA GLN A 147 12.00 12.87 -37.95
C GLN A 147 12.25 12.00 -39.19
N GLY A 148 11.22 11.84 -40.03
CA GLY A 148 11.31 11.05 -41.25
C GLY A 148 12.36 11.51 -42.27
N ASN A 149 12.94 12.71 -42.09
CA ASN A 149 14.06 13.26 -42.85
C ASN A 149 15.44 12.93 -42.24
N GLY A 150 15.50 12.14 -41.16
CA GLY A 150 16.73 11.79 -40.45
C GLY A 150 17.26 12.86 -39.48
N GLN A 151 16.53 13.96 -39.28
CA GLN A 151 16.89 14.95 -38.29
C GLN A 151 16.38 14.55 -36.90
N GLU A 152 17.23 14.67 -35.90
CA GLU A 152 16.86 14.48 -34.50
C GLU A 152 15.93 15.64 -34.08
N GLN A 153 14.76 15.27 -33.55
CA GLN A 153 13.83 16.25 -32.98
C GLN A 153 13.99 16.23 -31.46
N TYR A 154 14.56 17.30 -30.94
CA TYR A 154 14.64 17.47 -29.48
C TYR A 154 13.29 17.94 -28.94
N PRO A 155 12.86 17.44 -27.76
CA PRO A 155 11.64 17.92 -27.13
C PRO A 155 11.76 19.41 -26.80
N VAL A 156 10.66 20.12 -26.99
CA VAL A 156 10.57 21.52 -26.57
C VAL A 156 10.59 21.58 -25.04
N ALA A 157 11.22 22.59 -24.47
CA ALA A 157 11.25 22.78 -23.03
C ALA A 157 9.82 22.78 -22.44
N GLY A 158 9.53 21.83 -21.55
CA GLY A 158 8.21 21.58 -20.96
C GLY A 158 7.47 20.36 -21.49
N ASP A 159 7.78 19.89 -22.70
CA ASP A 159 7.13 18.71 -23.31
C ASP A 159 7.96 17.44 -23.08
N TYR A 160 8.04 17.01 -21.83
CA TYR A 160 8.74 15.76 -21.49
C TYR A 160 7.87 14.51 -21.59
N ILE A 161 6.57 14.67 -21.88
CA ILE A 161 5.64 13.56 -22.06
C ILE A 161 4.91 13.70 -23.39
N GLN A 162 4.94 12.66 -24.18
CA GLN A 162 4.23 12.57 -25.45
C GLN A 162 3.28 11.39 -25.46
N GLU A 163 2.11 11.55 -26.06
CA GLU A 163 1.21 10.44 -26.30
C GLU A 163 1.81 9.51 -27.34
N THR A 164 1.77 8.19 -27.12
CA THR A 164 2.38 7.18 -28.00
C THR A 164 1.78 7.22 -29.40
N PHE A 165 0.48 7.45 -29.50
CA PHE A 165 -0.27 7.79 -30.71
C PHE A 165 -1.55 8.50 -30.30
N GLU A 166 -2.08 9.33 -31.18
CA GLU A 166 -3.26 10.16 -30.89
C GLU A 166 -4.45 9.32 -30.41
N GLY A 167 -5.01 9.71 -29.26
CA GLY A 167 -6.15 9.04 -28.66
C GLY A 167 -5.82 7.77 -27.87
N SER A 168 -4.55 7.35 -27.75
CA SER A 168 -4.19 6.15 -26.97
C SER A 168 -4.37 6.31 -25.47
N GLY A 169 -4.25 7.53 -24.97
CA GLY A 169 -4.22 7.82 -23.54
C GLY A 169 -2.99 7.28 -22.83
N ILE A 170 -1.99 6.77 -23.55
CA ILE A 170 -0.72 6.26 -23.04
C ILE A 170 0.38 7.24 -23.40
N TYR A 171 1.15 7.64 -22.41
CA TYR A 171 2.20 8.64 -22.56
C TYR A 171 3.57 8.01 -22.31
N GLN A 172 4.56 8.46 -23.04
CA GLN A 172 5.96 8.05 -22.90
C GLN A 172 6.84 9.30 -22.71
N THR A 173 8.00 9.10 -22.13
CA THR A 173 9.01 10.17 -22.02
C THR A 173 9.66 10.40 -23.36
N VAL A 174 9.95 11.66 -23.65
CA VAL A 174 10.63 12.08 -24.89
C VAL A 174 11.96 12.76 -24.52
N GLY A 175 13.05 12.33 -25.15
CA GLY A 175 14.38 12.91 -24.94
C GLY A 175 14.93 12.72 -23.52
N GLU A 176 15.70 13.68 -23.05
CA GLU A 176 16.39 13.66 -21.74
C GLU A 176 15.49 13.97 -20.54
N ASN A 177 14.20 14.21 -20.76
CA ASN A 177 13.27 14.66 -19.70
C ASN A 177 12.68 13.52 -18.85
N TRP A 178 13.17 12.30 -18.99
CA TRP A 178 12.69 11.13 -18.26
C TRP A 178 12.84 11.28 -16.73
N GLU A 179 13.90 11.95 -16.26
CA GLU A 179 14.11 12.17 -14.82
C GLU A 179 13.01 13.03 -14.23
N GLN A 180 12.66 14.13 -14.90
CA GLN A 180 11.58 15.02 -14.44
C GLN A 180 10.23 14.30 -14.47
N ALA A 181 9.94 13.54 -15.53
CA ALA A 181 8.72 12.75 -15.62
C ALA A 181 8.61 11.70 -14.51
N SER A 182 9.73 11.04 -14.19
CA SER A 182 9.82 10.09 -13.07
C SER A 182 9.55 10.76 -11.72
N LEU A 183 10.12 11.94 -11.48
CA LEU A 183 9.92 12.72 -10.26
C LEU A 183 8.44 13.15 -10.12
N ASP A 184 7.83 13.61 -11.18
CA ASP A 184 6.42 14.02 -11.16
C ASP A 184 5.49 12.83 -10.94
N LYS A 185 5.74 11.69 -11.57
CA LYS A 185 5.02 10.45 -11.29
C LYS A 185 5.15 10.05 -9.82
N ALA A 186 6.35 10.10 -9.27
CA ALA A 186 6.57 9.79 -7.85
C ALA A 186 5.78 10.73 -6.92
N LYS A 187 5.71 12.04 -7.23
CA LYS A 187 4.87 12.99 -6.46
C LYS A 187 3.39 12.66 -6.52
N TYR A 188 2.87 12.26 -7.69
CA TYR A 188 1.48 11.83 -7.84
C TYR A 188 1.19 10.56 -7.05
N ASP A 189 2.09 9.58 -7.11
CA ASP A 189 1.97 8.34 -6.35
C ASP A 189 2.02 8.60 -4.83
N GLN A 190 2.88 9.49 -4.35
CA GLN A 190 2.91 9.90 -2.94
C GLN A 190 1.57 10.50 -2.48
N LYS A 191 0.94 11.34 -3.29
CA LYS A 191 -0.38 11.89 -2.98
C LYS A 191 -1.41 10.77 -2.86
N ARG A 192 -1.41 9.84 -3.80
CA ARG A 192 -2.35 8.72 -3.85
C ARG A 192 -2.19 7.78 -2.65
N PHE A 193 -0.95 7.48 -2.25
CA PHE A 193 -0.65 6.54 -1.17
C PHE A 193 -0.41 7.18 0.20
N ASN A 194 -0.65 8.49 0.33
CA ASN A 194 -0.50 9.18 1.62
C ASN A 194 -1.33 8.52 2.72
N TRP A 195 -2.56 8.12 2.40
CA TRP A 195 -3.40 7.27 3.22
C TRP A 195 -3.84 6.05 2.42
N LEU A 196 -3.62 4.87 2.99
CA LEU A 196 -4.05 3.62 2.37
C LEU A 196 -5.54 3.40 2.62
N GLU A 197 -6.28 3.15 1.54
CA GLU A 197 -7.70 2.82 1.58
C GLU A 197 -7.92 1.45 0.95
N TYR A 198 -8.46 0.51 1.73
CA TYR A 198 -8.81 -0.82 1.26
C TYR A 198 -9.85 -1.50 2.15
N TYR A 199 -10.56 -2.43 1.55
CA TYR A 199 -11.58 -3.26 2.21
C TYR A 199 -11.27 -4.72 1.93
N LYS A 200 -11.24 -5.54 2.97
CA LYS A 200 -10.92 -6.96 2.85
C LYS A 200 -11.87 -7.79 3.70
N ILE A 201 -12.49 -8.79 3.11
CA ILE A 201 -13.32 -9.79 3.80
C ILE A 201 -12.67 -11.15 3.56
N LYS A 202 -12.60 -11.94 4.62
CA LYS A 202 -12.12 -13.33 4.58
C LYS A 202 -13.13 -14.24 5.27
N PHE A 203 -13.33 -15.39 4.69
CA PHE A 203 -14.14 -16.50 5.23
C PHE A 203 -13.23 -17.67 5.58
#